data_d367652e278e1fe3bc3b42702b1554f1
#
_entry.id   d367652e278e1fe3bc3b42702b1554f1
#
_cell.length_a   1.000
_cell.length_b   1.000
_cell.length_c   1.000
_cell.angle_alpha   90.00
_cell.angle_beta   90.00
_cell.angle_gamma   90.00
#
_symmetry.space_group_name_H-M   'P 1'
#
loop_
_entity.id
_entity.type
_entity.pdbx_description
1 polymer ?
#
loop_
_entity_poly.entity_id
_entity_poly.type
_entity_poly.pdbx_seq_one_letter_code
_entity_poly.pdbx_strand_id
1 'polypeptide(L)'
;MTEFTVIAYEKEDGESPVEDFINALDVKMKAKMYGLLSILQEKGNILREPYSKHLDDGIFELRCKVGNNITRVLYFFYYEGKIILTNGFVKKTQKTPPEEIRLAKERRADYIERMG
;
A
#
# COMPACT_ATOMS: atom_id res chain seq x y z
N MET A 1 -7.11 -16.09 -16.27
CA MET A 1 -7.44 -14.96 -15.50
C MET A 1 -6.76 -14.96 -14.17
N THR A 2 -6.05 -13.96 -13.87
CA THR A 2 -5.22 -13.95 -12.68
C THR A 2 -5.66 -12.86 -11.77
N GLU A 3 -6.00 -13.25 -10.56
CA GLU A 3 -6.20 -12.28 -9.50
C GLU A 3 -4.91 -12.15 -8.73
N PHE A 4 -4.69 -10.95 -8.22
CA PHE A 4 -3.57 -10.70 -7.35
C PHE A 4 -4.00 -10.94 -5.91
N THR A 5 -3.05 -11.16 -5.02
CA THR A 5 -3.32 -11.33 -3.60
C THR A 5 -2.68 -10.18 -2.85
N VAL A 6 -3.49 -9.41 -2.13
CA VAL A 6 -3.00 -8.28 -1.34
C VAL A 6 -2.65 -8.77 0.06
N ILE A 7 -1.40 -8.52 0.48
CA ILE A 7 -0.87 -8.98 1.75
C ILE A 7 -0.25 -7.78 2.48
N ALA A 8 -0.59 -7.59 3.75
CA ALA A 8 0.02 -6.54 4.55
C ALA A 8 1.35 -7.05 5.12
N TYR A 9 2.41 -6.27 4.94
CA TYR A 9 3.71 -6.60 5.50
C TYR A 9 3.62 -6.74 7.02
N GLU A 10 4.25 -7.76 7.56
CA GLU A 10 4.33 -8.00 9.00
C GLU A 10 5.76 -7.89 9.46
N LYS A 11 5.96 -7.22 10.59
CA LYS A 11 7.26 -7.17 11.21
C LYS A 11 7.59 -8.53 11.81
N GLU A 12 8.83 -8.66 12.24
CA GLU A 12 9.32 -9.93 12.82
C GLU A 12 8.47 -10.37 14.01
N ASP A 13 7.96 -9.41 14.78
CA ASP A 13 7.13 -9.71 15.96
C ASP A 13 5.66 -9.97 15.60
N GLY A 14 5.32 -9.97 14.32
CA GLY A 14 3.95 -10.22 13.87
C GLY A 14 3.10 -8.97 13.75
N GLU A 15 3.61 -7.83 14.13
CA GLU A 15 2.87 -6.57 14.02
C GLU A 15 2.72 -6.17 12.56
N SER A 16 1.51 -5.74 12.17
CA SER A 16 1.23 -5.29 10.81
C SER A 16 0.94 -3.80 10.80
N PRO A 17 1.94 -2.98 10.43
CA PRO A 17 1.76 -1.53 10.47
C PRO A 17 0.62 -1.03 9.58
N VAL A 18 0.43 -1.63 8.40
CA VAL A 18 -0.62 -1.18 7.50
C VAL A 18 -1.99 -1.55 8.03
N GLU A 19 -2.16 -2.76 8.58
CA GLU A 19 -3.45 -3.14 9.16
C GLU A 19 -3.80 -2.23 10.33
N ASP A 20 -2.81 -1.94 11.19
CA ASP A 20 -3.03 -1.04 12.31
C ASP A 20 -3.41 0.35 11.82
N PHE A 21 -2.72 0.83 10.78
CA PHE A 21 -3.00 2.13 10.21
C PHE A 21 -4.41 2.20 9.66
N ILE A 22 -4.81 1.21 8.88
CA ILE A 22 -6.15 1.21 8.26
C ILE A 22 -7.23 1.10 9.34
N ASN A 23 -7.02 0.27 10.34
CA ASN A 23 -8.00 0.10 11.40
C ASN A 23 -8.21 1.38 12.22
N ALA A 24 -7.22 2.26 12.23
CA ALA A 24 -7.32 3.54 12.94
C ALA A 24 -8.00 4.64 12.13
N LEU A 25 -8.27 4.41 10.85
CA LEU A 25 -8.94 5.39 10.01
C LEU A 25 -10.40 5.53 10.40
N ASP A 26 -11.01 6.70 10.10
CA ASP A 26 -12.43 6.85 10.35
C ASP A 26 -13.23 5.92 9.42
N VAL A 27 -14.51 5.76 9.73
CA VAL A 27 -15.36 4.75 9.07
C VAL A 27 -15.41 4.93 7.55
N LYS A 28 -15.58 6.16 7.09
CA LYS A 28 -15.71 6.40 5.65
C LYS A 28 -14.42 6.15 4.91
N MET A 29 -13.29 6.64 5.45
CA MET A 29 -11.99 6.44 4.83
C MET A 29 -11.62 4.97 4.84
N LYS A 30 -11.89 4.28 5.96
CA LYS A 30 -11.60 2.85 6.06
C LYS A 30 -12.38 2.06 5.01
N ALA A 31 -13.68 2.34 4.86
CA ALA A 31 -14.51 1.64 3.89
C ALA A 31 -14.00 1.88 2.47
N LYS A 32 -13.64 3.12 2.15
CA LYS A 32 -13.14 3.43 0.83
C LYS A 32 -11.78 2.77 0.58
N MET A 33 -10.93 2.74 1.59
CA MET A 33 -9.63 2.08 1.45
C MET A 33 -9.80 0.59 1.16
N TYR A 34 -10.69 -0.09 1.87
CA TYR A 34 -10.95 -1.51 1.58
C TYR A 34 -11.50 -1.70 0.18
N GLY A 35 -12.35 -0.79 -0.28
CA GLY A 35 -12.84 -0.84 -1.65
C GLY A 35 -11.72 -0.71 -2.67
N LEU A 36 -10.78 0.19 -2.43
CA LEU A 36 -9.64 0.36 -3.31
C LEU A 36 -8.70 -0.84 -3.28
N LEU A 37 -8.52 -1.45 -2.10
CA LEU A 37 -7.70 -2.66 -2.01
C LEU A 37 -8.32 -3.80 -2.80
N SER A 38 -9.65 -3.90 -2.80
CA SER A 38 -10.33 -4.89 -3.63
C SER A 38 -10.09 -4.63 -5.12
N ILE A 39 -10.14 -3.38 -5.53
CA ILE A 39 -9.87 -3.01 -6.91
C ILE A 39 -8.41 -3.31 -7.27
N LEU A 40 -7.50 -3.03 -6.37
CA LEU A 40 -6.09 -3.33 -6.60
C LEU A 40 -5.88 -4.83 -6.75
N GLN A 41 -6.57 -5.63 -5.95
CA GLN A 41 -6.46 -7.08 -6.04
C GLN A 41 -7.00 -7.59 -7.39
N GLU A 42 -8.01 -6.94 -7.91
CA GLU A 42 -8.58 -7.33 -9.20
C GLU A 42 -7.74 -6.84 -10.38
N LYS A 43 -7.28 -5.58 -10.32
CA LYS A 43 -6.58 -4.96 -11.45
C LYS A 43 -5.08 -5.12 -11.42
N GLY A 44 -4.51 -5.21 -10.22
CA GLY A 44 -3.08 -5.42 -10.08
C GLY A 44 -2.26 -4.36 -10.79
N ASN A 45 -1.36 -4.83 -11.66
CA ASN A 45 -0.39 -3.95 -12.31
C ASN A 45 -0.98 -3.07 -13.39
N ILE A 46 -2.26 -3.22 -13.72
CA ILE A 46 -2.89 -2.32 -14.71
C ILE A 46 -3.63 -1.16 -14.06
N LEU A 47 -3.70 -1.14 -12.73
CA LEU A 47 -4.31 0.00 -12.03
C LEU A 47 -3.47 1.25 -12.23
N ARG A 48 -4.12 2.37 -12.54
CA ARG A 48 -3.44 3.62 -12.92
C ARG A 48 -4.01 4.79 -12.14
N GLU A 49 -3.43 5.97 -12.37
CA GLU A 49 -3.95 7.20 -11.79
C GLU A 49 -5.41 7.37 -12.20
N PRO A 50 -6.23 7.94 -11.32
CA PRO A 50 -5.86 8.60 -10.06
C PRO A 50 -5.75 7.66 -8.87
N TYR A 51 -5.93 6.37 -9.05
CA TYR A 51 -5.98 5.42 -7.94
C TYR A 51 -4.62 4.92 -7.53
N SER A 52 -3.70 4.77 -8.47
CA SER A 52 -2.37 4.24 -8.20
C SER A 52 -1.33 5.00 -9.01
N LYS A 53 -0.14 5.16 -8.44
CA LYS A 53 0.96 5.83 -9.11
C LYS A 53 2.26 5.17 -8.71
N HIS A 54 3.12 4.94 -9.71
CA HIS A 54 4.48 4.47 -9.45
C HIS A 54 5.31 5.63 -8.91
N LEU A 55 6.00 5.41 -7.82
CA LEU A 55 6.80 6.45 -7.18
C LEU A 55 8.28 6.32 -7.52
N ASP A 56 8.89 5.18 -7.22
CA ASP A 56 10.32 4.99 -7.36
C ASP A 56 10.66 3.52 -7.16
N ASP A 57 11.49 2.98 -8.05
CA ASP A 57 12.12 1.68 -7.87
C ASP A 57 11.11 0.57 -7.52
N GLY A 58 9.97 0.55 -8.21
CA GLY A 58 8.97 -0.49 -7.99
C GLY A 58 8.08 -0.29 -6.78
N ILE A 59 8.20 0.84 -6.10
CA ILE A 59 7.28 1.21 -5.02
C ILE A 59 6.16 2.02 -5.62
N PHE A 60 4.92 1.60 -5.35
CA PHE A 60 3.70 2.25 -5.84
C PHE A 60 2.93 2.86 -4.69
N GLU A 61 2.06 3.80 -5.02
CA GLU A 61 1.24 4.49 -4.05
C GLU A 61 -0.23 4.30 -4.41
N LEU A 62 -1.01 3.76 -3.47
CA LEU A 62 -2.46 3.67 -3.62
C LEU A 62 -3.07 4.90 -2.97
N ARG A 63 -3.93 5.60 -3.70
CA ARG A 63 -4.48 6.89 -3.28
C ARG A 63 -5.93 6.76 -2.87
N CYS A 64 -6.27 7.23 -1.67
CA CYS A 64 -7.63 7.19 -1.17
C CYS A 64 -8.03 8.58 -0.70
N LYS A 65 -9.05 9.14 -1.35
CA LYS A 65 -9.51 10.48 -1.04
C LYS A 65 -10.96 10.46 -0.61
N VAL A 66 -11.25 11.07 0.53
CA VAL A 66 -12.62 11.27 1.02
C VAL A 66 -12.71 12.75 1.43
N GLY A 67 -13.52 13.52 0.68
CA GLY A 67 -13.57 14.96 0.92
C GLY A 67 -12.21 15.59 0.70
N ASN A 68 -11.70 16.27 1.70
CA ASN A 68 -10.38 16.88 1.63
C ASN A 68 -9.29 16.02 2.26
N ASN A 69 -9.65 14.86 2.78
CA ASN A 69 -8.71 13.98 3.45
C ASN A 69 -8.11 13.00 2.45
N ILE A 70 -6.80 12.90 2.43
CA ILE A 70 -6.08 12.04 1.48
C ILE A 70 -5.21 11.06 2.27
N THR A 71 -5.44 9.77 2.04
CA THR A 71 -4.68 8.70 2.69
C THR A 71 -3.95 7.91 1.62
N ARG A 72 -2.73 7.52 1.92
CA ARG A 72 -1.89 6.77 1.00
C ARG A 72 -1.43 5.48 1.63
N VAL A 73 -1.35 4.43 0.80
CA VAL A 73 -0.74 3.15 1.20
C VAL A 73 0.27 2.78 0.12
N LEU A 74 1.51 2.51 0.53
CA LEU A 74 2.56 2.15 -0.40
C LEU A 74 2.63 0.64 -0.54
N TYR A 75 3.01 0.16 -1.74
CA TYR A 75 3.04 -1.28 -2.00
C TYR A 75 4.04 -1.61 -3.10
N PHE A 76 4.37 -2.90 -3.21
CA PHE A 76 5.20 -3.40 -4.30
C PHE A 76 4.67 -4.77 -4.72
N PHE A 77 5.06 -5.19 -5.93
CA PHE A 77 4.66 -6.49 -6.46
C PHE A 77 5.71 -7.54 -6.15
N TYR A 78 5.26 -8.72 -5.76
CA TYR A 78 6.13 -9.84 -5.46
C TYR A 78 5.70 -11.03 -6.32
N TYR A 79 6.46 -12.10 -6.31
CA TYR A 79 6.21 -13.27 -7.14
C TYR A 79 4.82 -13.84 -6.92
N GLU A 80 4.29 -14.51 -7.95
CA GLU A 80 3.02 -15.22 -7.90
C GLU A 80 1.83 -14.29 -7.65
N GLY A 81 1.90 -13.08 -8.21
CA GLY A 81 0.78 -12.17 -8.13
C GLY A 81 0.53 -11.56 -6.76
N LYS A 82 1.53 -11.55 -5.89
CA LYS A 82 1.37 -10.96 -4.58
C LYS A 82 1.64 -9.46 -4.61
N ILE A 83 0.82 -8.72 -3.89
CA ILE A 83 0.98 -7.28 -3.71
C ILE A 83 1.18 -7.04 -2.23
N ILE A 84 2.34 -6.52 -1.87
CA ILE A 84 2.72 -6.37 -0.47
C ILE A 84 2.56 -4.91 -0.05
N LEU A 85 1.68 -4.66 0.91
CA LEU A 85 1.46 -3.32 1.44
C LEU A 85 2.51 -3.05 2.51
N THR A 86 3.27 -1.96 2.35
CA THR A 86 4.40 -1.71 3.24
C THR A 86 4.09 -0.72 4.36
N ASN A 87 3.50 0.41 4.03
CA ASN A 87 3.17 1.42 5.03
C ASN A 87 2.08 2.33 4.52
N GLY A 88 1.36 2.94 5.47
CA GLY A 88 0.31 3.90 5.16
C GLY A 88 0.54 5.19 5.90
N PHE A 89 0.02 6.29 5.36
CA PHE A 89 0.17 7.59 6.00
C PHE A 89 -0.90 8.54 5.47
N VAL A 90 -1.15 9.60 6.23
CA VAL A 90 -2.06 10.66 5.81
C VAL A 90 -1.22 11.69 5.05
N LYS A 91 -1.63 11.98 3.83
CA LYS A 91 -0.87 12.88 2.99
C LYS A 91 -1.22 14.34 3.31
N LYS A 92 -0.21 15.12 3.59
CA LYS A 92 -0.38 16.54 3.91
C LYS A 92 0.21 17.47 2.85
N THR A 93 0.95 16.92 1.90
CA THR A 93 1.59 17.69 0.84
C THR A 93 1.32 17.01 -0.50
N GLN A 94 1.62 17.71 -1.59
CA GLN A 94 1.44 17.16 -2.93
C GLN A 94 2.35 15.97 -3.17
N LYS A 95 3.55 16.04 -2.65
CA LYS A 95 4.58 15.05 -2.90
C LYS A 95 4.62 14.02 -1.77
N THR A 96 4.85 12.77 -2.14
CA THR A 96 5.04 11.72 -1.15
C THR A 96 6.36 11.97 -0.42
N PRO A 97 6.35 12.00 0.92
CA PRO A 97 7.59 12.25 1.66
C PRO A 97 8.65 11.19 1.37
N PRO A 98 9.90 11.61 1.13
CA PRO A 98 10.97 10.65 0.84
C PRO A 98 11.16 9.59 1.92
N GLU A 99 10.92 9.93 3.19
CA GLU A 99 11.10 8.96 4.25
C GLU A 99 10.07 7.84 4.18
N GLU A 100 8.88 8.11 3.65
CA GLU A 100 7.90 7.04 3.47
C GLU A 100 8.35 6.07 2.38
N ILE A 101 8.92 6.60 1.30
CA ILE A 101 9.45 5.76 0.23
C ILE A 101 10.62 4.93 0.74
N ARG A 102 11.49 5.54 1.54
CA ARG A 102 12.64 4.82 2.12
C ARG A 102 12.16 3.70 3.03
N LEU A 103 11.16 3.98 3.86
CA LEU A 103 10.59 2.96 4.74
C LEU A 103 9.99 1.81 3.94
N ALA A 104 9.31 2.13 2.85
CA ALA A 104 8.73 1.10 1.99
C ALA A 104 9.82 0.20 1.42
N LYS A 105 10.95 0.79 0.99
CA LYS A 105 12.06 0.01 0.47
C LYS A 105 12.71 -0.86 1.54
N GLU A 106 12.82 -0.36 2.76
CA GLU A 106 13.37 -1.15 3.87
C GLU A 106 12.49 -2.34 4.16
N ARG A 107 11.18 -2.13 4.19
CA ARG A 107 10.23 -3.22 4.46
C ARG A 107 10.20 -4.21 3.32
N ARG A 108 10.34 -3.73 2.08
CA ARG A 108 10.45 -4.61 0.92
C ARG A 108 11.68 -5.51 1.05
N ALA A 109 12.81 -4.94 1.40
CA ALA A 109 14.03 -5.72 1.55
C ALA A 109 13.88 -6.78 2.63
N ASP A 110 13.25 -6.41 3.76
CA ASP A 110 13.01 -7.34 4.84
C ASP A 110 12.07 -8.47 4.41
N TYR A 111 11.01 -8.12 3.70
CA TYR A 111 10.06 -9.11 3.22
C TYR A 111 10.72 -10.10 2.27
N ILE A 112 11.48 -9.60 1.31
CA ILE A 112 12.15 -10.43 0.32
C ILE A 112 13.16 -11.34 1.00
N GLU A 113 13.91 -10.82 1.96
CA GLU A 113 14.91 -11.62 2.67
C GLU A 113 14.26 -12.78 3.42
N ARG A 114 13.13 -12.51 4.08
CA ARG A 114 12.45 -13.54 4.86
C ARG A 114 11.74 -14.57 3.99
N MET A 115 11.24 -14.14 2.82
CA MET A 115 10.49 -15.03 1.94
C MET A 115 11.38 -15.73 0.91
N GLY A 116 12.50 -15.11 0.61
CA GLY A 116 13.43 -15.66 -0.36
C GLY A 116 14.39 -16.63 0.26
#